data_86e0db3ca526ac492d7fc336199a2adf
#
_entry.id   86e0db3ca526ac492d7fc336199a2adf
#
_cell.length_a   1.000
_cell.length_b   1.000
_cell.length_c   1.000
_cell.angle_alpha   90.00
_cell.angle_beta   90.00
_cell.angle_gamma   90.00
#
_symmetry.space_group_name_H-M   'P 1'
#
loop_
_entity.id
_entity.type
_entity.pdbx_description
1 polymer ?
#
loop_
_entity_poly.entity_id
_entity_poly.type
_entity_poly.pdbx_seq_one_letter_code
_entity_poly.pdbx_strand_id
1 'polypeptide(L)'
;MSRNSAQWTRKPRLPPTHYADPVIYSDPELFEEEKEKIFKRVWHLAIHESEVAGPYDYRVYQHPGGTQLIIVRGEDGKVRTFYNMCPHRGNLLVYEPFGNAKKLVCIFHQWAFNGKGDCIDIPRADAGYQDRVCKNDVSLKEVRTEVGYGGFVWVNLDDNCGSLAEHIGPALDYMLPELEAEPLQTLWYYQAHLNTNFKLIHDTNSEFYHDYLHYYNRVTGMLDPKSGYFQRKYTAFPNGHASVGSMMVKYDAYKGSGRSELGWPKLPPKGWKLIDLFPCITFNLRTSVLRIDSYIPLAPDRVILEFRILGLKSDTVEISRQREKDAAVIWSPFGRNLHEDLLASSGQGIAMASGSEAMHVLQAREEELTIHDEVGMRHYLAEWSRRMGRSASSPLAVLLAGARVA
;
A
#
# COMPACT_ATOMS: atom_id res chain seq x y z
N MET A 1 37.72 17.83 3.03
CA MET A 1 38.31 16.96 2.01
C MET A 1 37.42 17.06 0.77
N SER A 2 37.93 17.60 -0.36
CA SER A 2 37.15 17.65 -1.58
C SER A 2 36.92 16.21 -2.04
N ARG A 3 35.71 15.74 -1.97
CA ARG A 3 35.31 14.49 -2.59
C ARG A 3 35.55 14.66 -4.09
N ASN A 4 36.26 13.73 -4.69
CA ASN A 4 36.41 13.71 -6.14
C ASN A 4 35.08 13.23 -6.73
N SER A 5 34.08 14.12 -6.71
CA SER A 5 32.70 13.86 -7.09
C SER A 5 32.54 13.56 -8.59
N ALA A 6 33.59 13.85 -9.38
CA ALA A 6 33.51 13.72 -10.84
C ALA A 6 33.27 12.27 -11.35
N GLN A 7 33.58 11.25 -10.57
CA GLN A 7 33.33 9.85 -10.95
C GLN A 7 31.91 9.42 -10.63
N TRP A 8 31.29 9.99 -9.62
CA TRP A 8 29.99 9.58 -9.11
C TRP A 8 28.83 10.42 -9.65
N THR A 9 29.11 11.62 -10.14
CA THR A 9 28.12 12.56 -10.68
C THR A 9 27.89 12.41 -12.21
N ARG A 10 28.42 11.38 -12.85
CA ARG A 10 28.14 11.12 -14.26
C ARG A 10 26.70 10.70 -14.42
N LYS A 11 25.93 11.46 -15.20
CA LYS A 11 24.61 11.01 -15.65
C LYS A 11 24.75 9.69 -16.39
N PRO A 12 23.87 8.72 -16.12
CA PRO A 12 23.82 7.50 -16.91
C PRO A 12 23.61 7.83 -18.39
N ARG A 13 24.18 7.02 -19.27
CA ARG A 13 23.92 7.12 -20.73
C ARG A 13 22.62 6.36 -21.05
N LEU A 14 21.55 6.74 -20.41
CA LEU A 14 20.23 6.12 -20.45
C LEU A 14 19.17 7.19 -20.66
N PRO A 15 18.00 6.85 -21.20
CA PRO A 15 16.87 7.76 -21.24
C PRO A 15 16.53 8.24 -19.80
N PRO A 16 16.04 9.48 -19.63
CA PRO A 16 15.65 10.02 -18.32
C PRO A 16 14.58 9.19 -17.58
N THR A 17 13.84 8.36 -18.30
CA THR A 17 12.84 7.43 -17.75
C THR A 17 13.44 6.17 -17.13
N HIS A 18 14.75 5.92 -17.29
CA HIS A 18 15.42 4.69 -16.88
C HIS A 18 16.26 4.85 -15.62
N TYR A 19 16.21 6.01 -14.98
CA TYR A 19 16.87 6.25 -13.70
C TYR A 19 16.14 7.34 -12.93
N ALA A 20 16.34 7.35 -11.61
CA ALA A 20 15.86 8.39 -10.73
C ALA A 20 17.05 9.08 -10.02
N ASP A 21 16.86 10.33 -9.66
CA ASP A 21 17.76 11.04 -8.76
C ASP A 21 17.46 10.62 -7.32
N PRO A 22 18.48 10.24 -6.52
CA PRO A 22 18.29 9.82 -5.14
C PRO A 22 17.55 10.81 -4.25
N VAL A 23 17.56 12.08 -4.62
CA VAL A 23 16.86 13.14 -3.86
C VAL A 23 15.36 12.88 -3.70
N ILE A 24 14.72 12.15 -4.64
CA ILE A 24 13.30 11.80 -4.52
C ILE A 24 12.99 10.86 -3.35
N TYR A 25 14.02 10.23 -2.78
CA TYR A 25 13.90 9.30 -1.67
C TYR A 25 14.27 9.94 -0.31
N SER A 26 14.83 11.14 -0.29
CA SER A 26 15.39 11.73 0.93
C SER A 26 15.01 13.17 1.19
N ASP A 27 14.49 13.91 0.23
CA ASP A 27 14.17 15.32 0.37
C ASP A 27 12.84 15.52 1.10
N PRO A 28 12.83 16.28 2.24
CA PRO A 28 11.62 16.53 3.00
C PRO A 28 10.59 17.42 2.28
N GLU A 29 11.05 18.37 1.46
CA GLU A 29 10.14 19.27 0.75
C GLU A 29 9.39 18.51 -0.37
N LEU A 30 10.09 17.65 -1.10
CA LEU A 30 9.46 16.75 -2.06
C LEU A 30 8.47 15.81 -1.39
N PHE A 31 8.78 15.32 -0.21
CA PHE A 31 7.87 14.46 0.53
C PHE A 31 6.58 15.19 0.95
N GLU A 32 6.67 16.42 1.40
CA GLU A 32 5.47 17.23 1.69
C GLU A 32 4.65 17.50 0.41
N GLU A 33 5.32 17.73 -0.73
CA GLU A 33 4.64 17.84 -2.01
C GLU A 33 3.96 16.53 -2.43
N GLU A 34 4.56 15.36 -2.19
CA GLU A 34 3.95 14.05 -2.43
C GLU A 34 2.64 13.89 -1.64
N LYS A 35 2.60 14.34 -0.38
CA LYS A 35 1.36 14.33 0.41
C LYS A 35 0.25 15.11 -0.27
N GLU A 36 0.55 16.32 -0.75
CA GLU A 36 -0.46 17.20 -1.35
C GLU A 36 -0.85 16.79 -2.76
N LYS A 37 0.09 16.36 -3.58
CA LYS A 37 -0.11 16.12 -5.01
C LYS A 37 -0.47 14.67 -5.33
N ILE A 38 -0.08 13.74 -4.45
CA ILE A 38 -0.29 12.30 -4.65
C ILE A 38 -1.20 11.75 -3.56
N PHE A 39 -0.74 11.65 -2.31
CA PHE A 39 -1.45 10.87 -1.30
C PHE A 39 -2.84 11.41 -0.97
N LYS A 40 -3.05 12.71 -0.99
CA LYS A 40 -4.38 13.29 -0.76
C LYS A 40 -5.29 13.28 -1.98
N ARG A 41 -4.79 12.83 -3.17
CA ARG A 41 -5.49 12.93 -4.46
C ARG A 41 -5.85 11.59 -5.08
N VAL A 42 -5.36 10.50 -4.52
CA VAL A 42 -5.60 9.14 -5.04
C VAL A 42 -6.34 8.28 -4.03
N TRP A 43 -6.92 7.19 -4.51
CA TRP A 43 -7.54 6.20 -3.66
C TRP A 43 -6.48 5.34 -2.94
N HIS A 44 -6.69 5.12 -1.65
CA HIS A 44 -5.89 4.24 -0.81
C HIS A 44 -6.74 3.11 -0.25
N LEU A 45 -6.22 1.90 -0.28
CA LEU A 45 -6.80 0.78 0.44
C LEU A 45 -6.52 0.97 1.93
N ALA A 46 -7.57 1.10 2.72
CA ALA A 46 -7.43 1.36 4.14
C ALA A 46 -7.49 0.07 4.97
N ILE A 47 -8.55 -0.73 4.79
CA ILE A 47 -8.78 -1.99 5.51
C ILE A 47 -9.54 -2.97 4.61
N HIS A 48 -9.71 -4.21 5.09
CA HIS A 48 -10.75 -5.10 4.57
C HIS A 48 -12.01 -4.99 5.43
N GLU A 49 -13.20 -5.05 4.83
CA GLU A 49 -14.46 -4.86 5.56
C GLU A 49 -14.70 -5.87 6.70
N SER A 50 -14.02 -7.03 6.66
CA SER A 50 -14.07 -8.00 7.77
C SER A 50 -13.40 -7.51 9.06
N GLU A 51 -12.61 -6.43 8.99
CA GLU A 51 -12.00 -5.80 10.18
C GLU A 51 -13.00 -4.92 10.95
N VAL A 52 -14.15 -4.63 10.33
CA VAL A 52 -15.30 -3.95 10.94
C VAL A 52 -16.57 -4.75 10.62
N ALA A 53 -16.60 -6.02 11.03
CA ALA A 53 -17.60 -7.00 10.60
C ALA A 53 -19.01 -6.73 11.15
N GLY A 54 -19.11 -6.27 12.39
CA GLY A 54 -20.37 -6.03 13.10
C GLY A 54 -20.77 -4.55 13.13
N PRO A 55 -22.07 -4.25 13.38
CA PRO A 55 -22.51 -2.89 13.63
C PRO A 55 -21.72 -2.24 14.76
N TYR A 56 -21.33 -0.99 14.56
CA TYR A 56 -20.55 -0.16 15.48
C TYR A 56 -19.08 -0.55 15.65
N ASP A 57 -18.60 -1.58 14.94
CA ASP A 57 -17.16 -1.83 14.85
C ASP A 57 -16.47 -0.65 14.19
N TYR A 58 -15.31 -0.29 14.72
CA TYR A 58 -14.46 0.73 14.11
C TYR A 58 -13.00 0.30 14.04
N ARG A 59 -12.30 0.89 13.07
CA ARG A 59 -10.85 0.77 12.88
C ARG A 59 -10.25 2.15 12.64
N VAL A 60 -9.15 2.46 13.32
CA VAL A 60 -8.34 3.64 13.00
C VAL A 60 -7.38 3.30 11.87
N TYR A 61 -7.28 4.19 10.91
CA TYR A 61 -6.37 4.09 9.78
C TYR A 61 -5.49 5.34 9.69
N GLN A 62 -4.17 5.13 9.62
CA GLN A 62 -3.21 6.20 9.34
C GLN A 62 -3.11 6.40 7.83
N HIS A 63 -3.66 7.49 7.33
CA HIS A 63 -3.63 7.81 5.90
C HIS A 63 -2.24 8.32 5.49
N PRO A 64 -1.69 7.91 4.33
CA PRO A 64 -0.40 8.40 3.81
C PRO A 64 -0.29 9.92 3.71
N GLY A 65 -1.40 10.61 3.51
CA GLY A 65 -1.47 12.09 3.53
C GLY A 65 -1.27 12.74 4.90
N GLY A 66 -0.94 11.95 5.93
CA GLY A 66 -0.54 12.46 7.25
C GLY A 66 -1.69 12.64 8.25
N THR A 67 -2.90 12.16 7.96
CA THR A 67 -4.06 12.27 8.86
C THR A 67 -4.54 10.92 9.35
N GLN A 68 -5.18 10.90 10.52
CA GLN A 68 -5.85 9.71 11.02
C GLN A 68 -7.33 9.71 10.64
N LEU A 69 -7.83 8.57 10.23
CA LEU A 69 -9.22 8.33 9.87
C LEU A 69 -9.81 7.25 10.80
N ILE A 70 -11.12 7.31 10.98
CA ILE A 70 -11.90 6.27 11.65
C ILE A 70 -12.81 5.65 10.60
N ILE A 71 -12.69 4.35 10.40
CA ILE A 71 -13.58 3.58 9.53
C ILE A 71 -14.58 2.88 10.44
N VAL A 72 -15.86 3.07 10.20
CA VAL A 72 -16.95 2.61 11.08
C VAL A 72 -17.98 1.85 10.26
N ARG A 73 -18.45 0.71 10.76
CA ARG A 73 -19.69 0.09 10.26
C ARG A 73 -20.88 0.65 11.03
N GLY A 74 -21.70 1.40 10.36
CA GLY A 74 -22.94 1.96 10.94
C GLY A 74 -23.96 0.88 11.31
N GLU A 75 -24.98 1.26 12.06
CA GLU A 75 -26.11 0.37 12.40
C GLU A 75 -26.87 -0.12 11.15
N ASP A 76 -26.83 0.65 10.08
CA ASP A 76 -27.41 0.33 8.78
C ASP A 76 -26.53 -0.62 7.93
N GLY A 77 -25.45 -1.14 8.51
CA GLY A 77 -24.49 -2.04 7.85
C GLY A 77 -23.53 -1.36 6.89
N LYS A 78 -23.66 -0.07 6.61
CA LYS A 78 -22.77 0.65 5.69
C LYS A 78 -21.45 1.00 6.38
N VAL A 79 -20.35 0.83 5.65
CA VAL A 79 -19.03 1.30 6.07
C VAL A 79 -18.85 2.75 5.64
N ARG A 80 -18.43 3.59 6.59
CA ARG A 80 -18.12 5.01 6.38
C ARG A 80 -16.78 5.36 6.99
N THR A 81 -16.17 6.40 6.49
CA THR A 81 -14.89 6.90 7.00
C THR A 81 -15.02 8.36 7.39
N PHE A 82 -14.46 8.70 8.54
CA PHE A 82 -14.43 10.05 9.07
C PHE A 82 -13.00 10.43 9.48
N TYR A 83 -12.71 11.73 9.54
CA TYR A 83 -11.50 12.19 10.22
C TYR A 83 -11.57 11.83 11.70
N ASN A 84 -10.50 11.31 12.28
CA ASN A 84 -10.40 11.06 13.73
C ASN A 84 -10.18 12.37 14.48
N MET A 85 -11.13 13.28 14.34
CA MET A 85 -11.03 14.62 14.89
C MET A 85 -12.40 15.16 15.30
N CYS A 86 -12.51 15.57 16.56
CA CYS A 86 -13.71 16.23 17.06
C CYS A 86 -13.83 17.64 16.47
N PRO A 87 -14.98 18.00 15.84
CA PRO A 87 -15.16 19.30 15.21
C PRO A 87 -15.21 20.47 16.21
N HIS A 88 -15.32 20.19 17.53
CA HIS A 88 -15.31 21.23 18.54
C HIS A 88 -13.94 21.91 18.66
N ARG A 89 -12.88 21.17 18.98
CA ARG A 89 -11.53 21.70 19.23
C ARG A 89 -10.40 20.78 18.77
N GLY A 90 -10.66 19.90 17.80
CA GLY A 90 -9.65 19.10 17.11
C GLY A 90 -9.07 17.92 17.90
N ASN A 91 -9.67 17.57 19.06
CA ASN A 91 -9.18 16.40 19.79
C ASN A 91 -9.49 15.09 19.05
N LEU A 92 -8.66 14.06 19.22
CA LEU A 92 -8.99 12.72 18.73
C LEU A 92 -10.32 12.24 19.30
N LEU A 93 -11.12 11.58 18.49
CA LEU A 93 -12.39 10.97 18.92
C LEU A 93 -12.15 9.59 19.54
N VAL A 94 -11.28 8.79 18.93
CA VAL A 94 -10.90 7.48 19.43
C VAL A 94 -9.36 7.39 19.51
N TYR A 95 -8.88 6.70 20.53
CA TYR A 95 -7.46 6.48 20.81
C TYR A 95 -7.05 5.05 20.56
N GLU A 96 -7.98 4.10 20.75
CA GLU A 96 -7.73 2.69 20.49
C GLU A 96 -7.75 2.40 18.99
N PRO A 97 -6.84 1.56 18.48
CA PRO A 97 -6.72 1.30 17.04
C PRO A 97 -7.95 0.59 16.45
N PHE A 98 -8.75 -0.07 17.26
CA PHE A 98 -10.01 -0.73 16.88
C PHE A 98 -10.91 -0.92 18.10
N GLY A 99 -12.19 -1.11 17.85
CA GLY A 99 -13.16 -1.37 18.91
C GLY A 99 -14.59 -1.44 18.39
N ASN A 100 -15.54 -1.48 19.33
CA ASN A 100 -16.98 -1.41 19.05
C ASN A 100 -17.60 -0.31 19.92
N ALA A 101 -18.23 0.69 19.30
CA ALA A 101 -18.79 1.82 20.02
C ALA A 101 -20.06 2.35 19.33
N LYS A 102 -21.22 2.19 20.00
CA LYS A 102 -22.50 2.77 19.52
C LYS A 102 -22.45 4.29 19.37
N LYS A 103 -21.57 4.94 20.13
CA LYS A 103 -21.34 6.38 20.11
C LYS A 103 -19.85 6.63 20.19
N LEU A 104 -19.34 7.45 19.30
CA LEU A 104 -17.99 8.00 19.38
C LEU A 104 -18.03 9.22 20.27
N VAL A 105 -17.43 9.15 21.45
CA VAL A 105 -17.52 10.23 22.46
C VAL A 105 -16.16 10.88 22.65
N CYS A 106 -16.07 12.17 22.35
CA CYS A 106 -14.86 12.94 22.56
C CYS A 106 -14.56 13.06 24.06
N ILE A 107 -13.39 12.60 24.50
CA ILE A 107 -13.01 12.61 25.92
C ILE A 107 -12.87 14.02 26.49
N PHE A 108 -12.66 15.03 25.62
CA PHE A 108 -12.36 16.40 26.09
C PHE A 108 -13.62 17.11 26.62
N HIS A 109 -14.71 17.14 25.83
CA HIS A 109 -15.95 17.84 26.23
C HIS A 109 -17.21 16.98 26.07
N GLN A 110 -17.05 15.67 25.91
CA GLN A 110 -18.12 14.68 25.82
C GLN A 110 -19.10 14.87 24.66
N TRP A 111 -18.71 15.58 23.60
CA TRP A 111 -19.51 15.60 22.37
C TRP A 111 -19.59 14.18 21.81
N ALA A 112 -20.79 13.77 21.42
CA ALA A 112 -21.05 12.40 20.99
C ALA A 112 -21.56 12.35 19.55
N PHE A 113 -21.09 11.36 18.81
CA PHE A 113 -21.42 11.13 17.41
C PHE A 113 -21.89 9.70 17.22
N ASN A 114 -22.83 9.50 16.28
CA ASN A 114 -23.29 8.15 15.90
C ASN A 114 -22.41 7.55 14.78
N GLY A 115 -22.74 6.30 14.37
CA GLY A 115 -22.04 5.61 13.28
C GLY A 115 -22.28 6.19 11.88
N LYS A 116 -23.15 7.21 11.74
CA LYS A 116 -23.33 7.98 10.51
C LYS A 116 -22.54 9.29 10.51
N GLY A 117 -21.85 9.59 11.62
CA GLY A 117 -21.12 10.84 11.80
C GLY A 117 -21.96 12.00 12.35
N ASP A 118 -23.27 11.81 12.55
CA ASP A 118 -24.12 12.88 13.07
C ASP A 118 -23.75 13.19 14.52
N CYS A 119 -23.68 14.49 14.87
CA CYS A 119 -23.57 14.92 16.25
C CYS A 119 -24.91 14.67 16.97
N ILE A 120 -24.89 13.77 17.96
CA ILE A 120 -26.13 13.37 18.69
C ILE A 120 -26.23 14.01 20.06
N ASP A 121 -25.12 14.42 20.65
CA ASP A 121 -25.15 15.07 21.97
C ASP A 121 -24.02 16.11 22.10
N ILE A 122 -24.42 17.26 22.70
CA ILE A 122 -23.54 18.37 23.10
C ILE A 122 -23.88 18.72 24.54
N PRO A 123 -23.08 18.32 25.53
CA PRO A 123 -23.40 18.62 26.94
C PRO A 123 -23.56 20.11 27.20
N ARG A 124 -24.65 20.47 27.89
CA ARG A 124 -24.98 21.86 28.25
C ARG A 124 -25.10 22.80 27.05
N ALA A 125 -25.61 22.31 25.92
CA ALA A 125 -25.75 23.10 24.70
C ALA A 125 -26.58 24.37 24.93
N ASP A 126 -27.75 24.25 25.58
CA ASP A 126 -28.70 25.34 25.80
C ASP A 126 -28.09 26.47 26.63
N ALA A 127 -27.36 26.13 27.68
CA ALA A 127 -26.68 27.10 28.55
C ALA A 127 -25.44 27.73 27.92
N GLY A 128 -24.70 26.97 27.09
CA GLY A 128 -23.41 27.39 26.55
C GLY A 128 -23.49 28.10 25.21
N TYR A 129 -24.31 27.59 24.31
CA TYR A 129 -24.30 28.05 22.90
C TYR A 129 -25.53 28.92 22.53
N GLN A 130 -26.56 28.95 23.37
CA GLN A 130 -27.74 29.82 23.17
C GLN A 130 -28.33 29.67 21.75
N ASP A 131 -28.56 28.43 21.30
CA ASP A 131 -29.06 28.04 19.99
C ASP A 131 -28.23 28.48 18.77
N ARG A 132 -27.00 28.97 19.01
CA ARG A 132 -26.06 29.36 17.93
C ARG A 132 -25.27 28.21 17.32
N VAL A 133 -25.33 27.01 17.89
CA VAL A 133 -24.70 25.80 17.39
C VAL A 133 -25.75 24.74 17.14
N CYS A 134 -25.99 24.42 15.88
CA CYS A 134 -26.85 23.32 15.50
C CYS A 134 -26.03 22.02 15.42
N LYS A 135 -26.58 20.92 15.95
CA LYS A 135 -25.90 19.60 15.90
C LYS A 135 -25.53 19.17 14.46
N ASN A 136 -26.40 19.49 13.49
CA ASN A 136 -26.18 19.18 12.09
C ASN A 136 -24.97 19.92 11.50
N ASP A 137 -24.63 21.10 12.02
CA ASP A 137 -23.54 21.92 11.51
C ASP A 137 -22.16 21.42 12.01
N VAL A 138 -22.18 20.57 13.02
CA VAL A 138 -20.98 20.06 13.70
C VAL A 138 -20.86 18.53 13.65
N SER A 139 -21.43 17.92 12.63
CA SER A 139 -21.24 16.50 12.33
C SER A 139 -19.79 16.20 11.92
N LEU A 140 -19.39 14.93 12.01
CA LEU A 140 -18.06 14.52 11.58
C LEU A 140 -17.89 14.75 10.08
N LYS A 141 -16.71 15.19 9.67
CA LYS A 141 -16.38 15.28 8.25
C LYS A 141 -16.19 13.88 7.69
N GLU A 142 -17.05 13.49 6.77
CA GLU A 142 -16.96 12.23 6.04
C GLU A 142 -15.85 12.30 4.98
N VAL A 143 -15.22 11.16 4.71
CA VAL A 143 -14.19 10.95 3.69
C VAL A 143 -14.78 10.07 2.60
N ARG A 144 -14.47 10.37 1.34
CA ARG A 144 -14.87 9.52 0.21
C ARG A 144 -14.47 8.07 0.48
N THR A 145 -15.46 7.19 0.50
CA THR A 145 -15.30 5.77 0.86
C THR A 145 -16.02 4.89 -0.15
N GLU A 146 -15.33 3.93 -0.72
CA GLU A 146 -15.92 2.89 -1.56
C GLU A 146 -15.49 1.51 -1.07
N VAL A 147 -16.38 0.50 -1.18
CA VAL A 147 -16.08 -0.90 -0.87
C VAL A 147 -16.17 -1.70 -2.16
N GLY A 148 -15.11 -2.43 -2.50
CA GLY A 148 -15.07 -3.18 -3.74
C GLY A 148 -13.87 -4.11 -3.83
N TYR A 149 -13.77 -4.82 -4.95
CA TYR A 149 -12.65 -5.72 -5.28
C TYR A 149 -12.40 -6.79 -4.22
N GLY A 150 -13.46 -7.47 -3.77
CA GLY A 150 -13.38 -8.52 -2.75
C GLY A 150 -13.58 -8.01 -1.31
N GLY A 151 -14.22 -6.86 -1.12
CA GLY A 151 -14.56 -6.32 0.22
C GLY A 151 -13.50 -5.38 0.81
N PHE A 152 -12.57 -4.89 -0.01
CA PHE A 152 -11.62 -3.87 0.44
C PHE A 152 -12.28 -2.50 0.54
N VAL A 153 -11.96 -1.78 1.63
CA VAL A 153 -12.43 -0.42 1.89
C VAL A 153 -11.38 0.55 1.41
N TRP A 154 -11.79 1.39 0.46
CA TRP A 154 -10.94 2.40 -0.17
C TRP A 154 -11.37 3.79 0.27
N VAL A 155 -10.40 4.66 0.46
CA VAL A 155 -10.62 6.03 0.89
C VAL A 155 -9.87 7.02 0.02
N ASN A 156 -10.44 8.22 -0.14
CA ASN A 156 -9.78 9.34 -0.83
C ASN A 156 -10.10 10.64 -0.11
N LEU A 157 -9.09 11.47 0.18
CA LEU A 157 -9.25 12.75 0.87
C LEU A 157 -9.72 13.89 -0.07
N ASP A 158 -9.68 13.68 -1.38
CA ASP A 158 -10.16 14.64 -2.36
C ASP A 158 -11.66 14.45 -2.60
N ASP A 159 -12.47 15.40 -2.14
CA ASP A 159 -13.92 15.37 -2.34
C ASP A 159 -14.31 15.40 -3.83
N ASN A 160 -13.41 15.87 -4.71
CA ASN A 160 -13.62 15.98 -6.16
C ASN A 160 -12.92 14.87 -6.96
N CYS A 161 -12.41 13.82 -6.32
CA CYS A 161 -11.77 12.71 -7.03
C CYS A 161 -12.77 11.97 -7.93
N GLY A 162 -12.26 11.34 -8.99
CA GLY A 162 -13.00 10.35 -9.78
C GLY A 162 -13.36 9.11 -8.96
N SER A 163 -14.12 8.21 -9.55
CA SER A 163 -14.51 6.94 -8.93
C SER A 163 -13.29 6.03 -8.66
N LEU A 164 -13.45 5.09 -7.74
CA LEU A 164 -12.46 4.05 -7.52
C LEU A 164 -12.17 3.25 -8.81
N ALA A 165 -13.21 2.94 -9.58
CA ALA A 165 -13.08 2.21 -10.84
C ALA A 165 -12.21 2.96 -11.88
N GLU A 166 -12.34 4.28 -11.96
CA GLU A 166 -11.46 5.10 -12.84
C GLU A 166 -10.00 5.10 -12.36
N HIS A 167 -9.78 5.08 -11.04
CA HIS A 167 -8.43 5.01 -10.48
C HIS A 167 -7.77 3.66 -10.73
N ILE A 168 -8.47 2.57 -10.45
CA ILE A 168 -7.97 1.19 -10.63
C ILE A 168 -7.84 0.84 -12.11
N GLY A 169 -8.79 1.31 -12.95
CA GLY A 169 -8.84 0.93 -14.35
C GLY A 169 -8.84 -0.60 -14.50
N PRO A 170 -8.18 -1.15 -15.52
CA PRO A 170 -8.13 -2.60 -15.77
C PRO A 170 -7.10 -3.33 -14.88
N ALA A 171 -6.46 -2.65 -13.94
CA ALA A 171 -5.32 -3.23 -13.22
C ALA A 171 -5.69 -4.45 -12.37
N LEU A 172 -6.85 -4.44 -11.70
CA LEU A 172 -7.30 -5.59 -10.91
C LEU A 172 -8.10 -6.62 -11.70
N ASP A 173 -8.47 -6.37 -12.95
CA ASP A 173 -9.32 -7.29 -13.73
C ASP A 173 -8.72 -8.69 -13.85
N TYR A 174 -7.39 -8.79 -13.96
CA TYR A 174 -6.74 -10.09 -14.09
C TYR A 174 -6.73 -10.90 -12.78
N MET A 175 -7.01 -10.29 -11.62
CA MET A 175 -7.10 -10.93 -10.31
C MET A 175 -8.54 -10.96 -9.76
N LEU A 176 -9.44 -10.19 -10.35
CA LEU A 176 -10.82 -10.04 -9.87
C LEU A 176 -11.57 -11.37 -9.71
N PRO A 177 -11.43 -12.34 -10.65
CA PRO A 177 -12.07 -13.64 -10.50
C PRO A 177 -11.70 -14.40 -9.22
N GLU A 178 -10.46 -14.22 -8.72
CA GLU A 178 -9.98 -14.84 -7.49
C GLU A 178 -10.37 -14.03 -6.25
N LEU A 179 -10.46 -12.71 -6.37
CA LEU A 179 -10.85 -11.82 -5.26
C LEU A 179 -12.35 -11.92 -4.93
N GLU A 180 -13.18 -12.18 -5.94
CA GLU A 180 -14.63 -12.21 -5.82
C GLU A 180 -15.23 -13.63 -5.89
N ALA A 181 -14.40 -14.66 -5.94
CA ALA A 181 -14.86 -16.04 -6.00
C ALA A 181 -15.68 -16.43 -4.77
N GLU A 182 -15.27 -15.97 -3.61
CA GLU A 182 -15.93 -16.17 -2.32
C GLU A 182 -15.63 -14.97 -1.40
N PRO A 183 -16.50 -14.69 -0.41
CA PRO A 183 -16.22 -13.64 0.59
C PRO A 183 -14.91 -13.90 1.32
N LEU A 184 -14.11 -12.85 1.47
CA LEU A 184 -12.82 -12.90 2.13
C LEU A 184 -12.93 -12.52 3.62
N GLN A 185 -11.90 -12.89 4.39
CA GLN A 185 -11.71 -12.44 5.76
C GLN A 185 -10.25 -12.22 6.07
N THR A 186 -9.95 -11.18 6.84
CA THR A 186 -8.62 -10.94 7.38
C THR A 186 -8.33 -11.98 8.47
N LEU A 187 -7.28 -12.77 8.27
CA LEU A 187 -6.82 -13.79 9.21
C LEU A 187 -5.74 -13.24 10.13
N TRP A 188 -4.82 -12.46 9.58
CA TRP A 188 -3.68 -11.95 10.31
C TRP A 188 -3.31 -10.56 9.82
N TYR A 189 -2.97 -9.67 10.74
CA TYR A 189 -2.49 -8.32 10.51
C TYR A 189 -1.25 -8.06 11.33
N TYR A 190 -0.24 -7.45 10.72
CA TYR A 190 0.95 -6.98 11.43
C TYR A 190 1.59 -5.80 10.69
N GLN A 191 2.49 -5.11 11.37
CA GLN A 191 3.23 -3.96 10.85
C GLN A 191 4.73 -4.17 11.00
N ALA A 192 5.49 -3.63 10.05
CA ALA A 192 6.93 -3.43 10.15
C ALA A 192 7.24 -1.94 10.00
N HIS A 193 8.03 -1.41 10.92
CA HIS A 193 8.50 -0.03 10.88
C HIS A 193 9.92 -0.03 10.30
N LEU A 194 10.12 0.66 9.18
CA LEU A 194 11.38 0.64 8.45
C LEU A 194 11.95 2.05 8.29
N ASN A 195 13.28 2.14 8.39
CA ASN A 195 14.04 3.35 8.08
C ASN A 195 14.39 3.36 6.59
N THR A 196 13.40 3.62 5.76
CA THR A 196 13.54 3.67 4.30
C THR A 196 12.44 4.51 3.67
N ASN A 197 12.60 4.85 2.40
CA ASN A 197 11.55 5.48 1.62
C ASN A 197 10.57 4.42 1.09
N PHE A 198 9.28 4.72 1.10
CA PHE A 198 8.22 3.81 0.65
C PHE A 198 8.39 3.37 -0.80
N LYS A 199 8.95 4.22 -1.67
CA LYS A 199 9.20 3.88 -3.09
C LYS A 199 10.23 2.77 -3.24
N LEU A 200 11.24 2.71 -2.35
CA LEU A 200 12.23 1.65 -2.36
C LEU A 200 11.66 0.28 -1.97
N ILE A 201 10.62 0.26 -1.13
CA ILE A 201 9.88 -0.98 -0.81
C ILE A 201 8.99 -1.37 -1.98
N HIS A 202 8.31 -0.40 -2.60
CA HIS A 202 7.50 -0.66 -3.80
C HIS A 202 8.33 -1.33 -4.90
N ASP A 203 9.56 -0.87 -5.10
CA ASP A 203 10.47 -1.42 -6.10
C ASP A 203 10.69 -2.92 -5.92
N THR A 204 10.78 -3.43 -4.68
CA THR A 204 10.97 -4.88 -4.42
C THR A 204 9.77 -5.74 -4.85
N ASN A 205 8.58 -5.18 -4.98
CA ASN A 205 7.41 -5.89 -5.49
C ASN A 205 7.23 -5.71 -7.01
N SER A 206 7.78 -4.62 -7.57
CA SER A 206 7.63 -4.28 -8.99
C SER A 206 8.65 -4.93 -9.91
N GLU A 207 9.72 -5.53 -9.36
CA GLU A 207 10.74 -6.26 -10.10
C GLU A 207 11.13 -7.54 -9.37
N PHE A 208 11.86 -8.43 -10.03
CA PHE A 208 12.33 -9.68 -9.45
C PHE A 208 13.82 -9.95 -9.75
N TYR A 209 14.55 -8.92 -10.14
CA TYR A 209 16.00 -9.04 -10.32
C TYR A 209 16.68 -9.33 -8.98
N HIS A 210 16.10 -8.89 -7.86
CA HIS A 210 16.55 -9.20 -6.50
C HIS A 210 16.27 -10.66 -6.06
N ASP A 211 15.64 -11.50 -6.86
CA ASP A 211 15.45 -12.93 -6.56
C ASP A 211 16.74 -13.65 -6.12
N TYR A 212 17.88 -13.16 -6.57
CA TYR A 212 19.19 -13.64 -6.15
C TYR A 212 19.54 -13.30 -4.68
N LEU A 213 18.84 -12.35 -4.06
CA LEU A 213 18.93 -12.06 -2.63
C LEU A 213 18.47 -13.27 -1.82
N HIS A 214 17.36 -13.90 -2.24
CA HIS A 214 16.70 -14.93 -1.46
C HIS A 214 17.47 -16.23 -1.45
N TYR A 215 17.95 -16.61 -0.26
CA TYR A 215 18.70 -17.86 -0.06
C TYR A 215 17.93 -19.07 -0.59
N TYR A 216 16.62 -19.16 -0.26
CA TYR A 216 15.78 -20.28 -0.69
C TYR A 216 15.64 -20.36 -2.20
N ASN A 217 15.50 -19.24 -2.90
CA ASN A 217 15.40 -19.23 -4.36
C ASN A 217 16.67 -19.81 -4.99
N ARG A 218 17.84 -19.50 -4.41
CA ARG A 218 19.13 -20.02 -4.89
C ARG A 218 19.30 -21.52 -4.68
N VAL A 219 18.87 -22.04 -3.52
CA VAL A 219 19.11 -23.46 -3.17
C VAL A 219 18.04 -24.42 -3.67
N THR A 220 16.88 -23.92 -4.09
CA THR A 220 15.75 -24.75 -4.53
C THR A 220 15.68 -24.94 -6.03
N GLY A 221 16.58 -24.36 -6.81
CA GLY A 221 16.54 -24.38 -8.27
C GLY A 221 15.40 -23.53 -8.88
N MET A 222 14.75 -22.66 -8.10
CA MET A 222 13.76 -21.72 -8.64
C MET A 222 14.37 -20.78 -9.67
N LEU A 223 15.64 -20.46 -9.53
CA LEU A 223 16.38 -19.59 -10.44
C LEU A 223 16.95 -20.32 -11.68
N ASP A 224 16.58 -21.58 -11.91
CA ASP A 224 16.88 -22.26 -13.17
C ASP A 224 16.14 -21.58 -14.32
N PRO A 225 16.84 -21.06 -15.35
CA PRO A 225 16.21 -20.40 -16.49
C PRO A 225 15.19 -21.27 -17.26
N LYS A 226 15.26 -22.59 -17.12
CA LYS A 226 14.29 -23.54 -17.71
C LYS A 226 13.04 -23.69 -16.87
N SER A 227 12.99 -23.10 -15.68
CA SER A 227 11.80 -23.16 -14.84
C SER A 227 10.70 -22.26 -15.42
N GLY A 228 9.43 -22.66 -15.28
CA GLY A 228 8.29 -21.82 -15.66
C GLY A 228 8.21 -20.50 -14.86
N TYR A 229 9.02 -20.34 -13.83
CA TYR A 229 9.15 -19.13 -13.04
C TYR A 229 9.63 -17.93 -13.86
N PHE A 230 10.48 -18.13 -14.88
CA PHE A 230 10.97 -17.08 -15.76
C PHE A 230 10.05 -16.81 -16.97
N GLN A 231 8.94 -17.52 -17.09
CA GLN A 231 8.02 -17.38 -18.22
C GLN A 231 6.82 -16.52 -17.84
N ARG A 232 7.05 -15.25 -17.62
CA ARG A 232 5.98 -14.28 -17.33
C ARG A 232 6.22 -12.96 -18.01
N LYS A 233 5.15 -12.23 -18.21
CA LYS A 233 5.16 -10.92 -18.85
C LYS A 233 4.73 -9.85 -17.87
N TYR A 234 5.56 -8.83 -17.72
CA TYR A 234 5.18 -7.62 -17.01
C TYR A 234 4.15 -6.83 -17.82
N THR A 235 3.22 -6.21 -17.15
CA THR A 235 2.18 -5.40 -17.78
C THR A 235 2.02 -4.11 -16.99
N ALA A 236 2.14 -2.98 -17.69
CA ALA A 236 1.82 -1.67 -17.15
C ALA A 236 0.36 -1.32 -17.44
N PHE A 237 -0.31 -0.69 -16.48
CA PHE A 237 -1.70 -0.24 -16.58
C PHE A 237 -1.77 1.27 -16.34
N PRO A 238 -2.85 1.95 -16.76
CA PRO A 238 -3.05 3.37 -16.45
C PRO A 238 -2.84 3.70 -14.97
N ASN A 239 -2.54 4.95 -14.66
CA ASN A 239 -2.37 5.48 -13.31
C ASN A 239 -1.17 4.91 -12.52
N GLY A 240 -0.16 4.39 -13.20
CA GLY A 240 1.07 3.91 -12.56
C GLY A 240 0.98 2.50 -11.98
N HIS A 241 -0.08 1.75 -12.27
CA HIS A 241 -0.23 0.37 -11.82
C HIS A 241 0.55 -0.59 -12.70
N ALA A 242 1.02 -1.70 -12.13
CA ALA A 242 1.74 -2.70 -12.88
C ALA A 242 1.55 -4.11 -12.31
N SER A 243 1.60 -5.13 -13.15
CA SER A 243 1.65 -6.52 -12.70
C SER A 243 2.90 -7.20 -13.22
N VAL A 244 3.35 -8.17 -12.44
CA VAL A 244 4.46 -9.05 -12.83
C VAL A 244 3.97 -10.32 -13.54
N GLY A 245 2.70 -10.36 -13.90
CA GLY A 245 2.05 -11.47 -14.56
C GLY A 245 1.76 -12.67 -13.65
N SER A 246 1.17 -13.69 -14.24
CA SER A 246 0.87 -14.95 -13.54
C SER A 246 2.07 -15.88 -13.56
N MET A 247 2.29 -16.55 -12.45
CA MET A 247 3.40 -17.48 -12.27
C MET A 247 2.92 -18.79 -11.67
N MET A 248 3.78 -19.81 -11.82
CA MET A 248 3.64 -21.09 -11.13
C MET A 248 4.81 -21.28 -10.18
N VAL A 249 4.52 -21.52 -8.91
CA VAL A 249 5.56 -21.71 -7.90
C VAL A 249 5.94 -23.18 -7.78
N LYS A 250 7.22 -23.49 -7.92
CA LYS A 250 7.74 -24.86 -7.72
C LYS A 250 8.09 -25.09 -6.24
N TYR A 251 7.09 -25.43 -5.44
CA TYR A 251 7.37 -25.81 -4.05
C TYR A 251 7.90 -27.23 -3.86
N ASP A 252 7.69 -28.11 -4.86
CA ASP A 252 8.08 -29.51 -4.78
C ASP A 252 9.59 -29.74 -4.75
N ALA A 253 10.37 -28.80 -5.23
CA ALA A 253 11.83 -28.87 -5.16
C ALA A 253 12.36 -28.82 -3.73
N TYR A 254 11.48 -28.57 -2.75
CA TYR A 254 11.90 -28.33 -1.38
C TYR A 254 11.15 -29.23 -0.39
N LYS A 255 11.79 -30.35 0.00
CA LYS A 255 11.27 -31.20 1.07
C LYS A 255 11.17 -30.39 2.37
N GLY A 256 10.00 -30.40 3.01
CA GLY A 256 9.77 -29.63 4.23
C GLY A 256 9.51 -28.15 4.00
N SER A 257 8.92 -27.80 2.85
CA SER A 257 8.47 -26.42 2.60
C SER A 257 7.55 -25.86 3.69
N GLY A 258 6.93 -26.76 4.48
CA GLY A 258 5.98 -26.38 5.54
C GLY A 258 4.67 -25.83 5.03
N ARG A 259 4.48 -25.75 3.71
CA ARG A 259 3.25 -25.27 3.10
C ARG A 259 2.27 -26.39 2.87
N SER A 260 0.99 -26.03 2.94
CA SER A 260 -0.11 -26.93 2.63
C SER A 260 -0.34 -27.07 1.13
N GLU A 261 -1.13 -28.06 0.77
CA GLU A 261 -1.69 -28.22 -0.58
C GLU A 261 -3.00 -27.43 -0.78
N LEU A 262 -3.34 -26.53 0.15
CA LEU A 262 -4.50 -25.66 0.02
C LEU A 262 -4.40 -24.80 -1.24
N GLY A 263 -5.49 -24.78 -1.99
CA GLY A 263 -5.66 -23.90 -3.14
C GLY A 263 -6.35 -22.59 -2.79
N TRP A 264 -6.57 -21.79 -3.83
CA TRP A 264 -7.43 -20.62 -3.83
C TRP A 264 -8.44 -20.74 -4.98
N PRO A 265 -9.72 -20.38 -4.77
CA PRO A 265 -10.73 -20.46 -5.84
C PRO A 265 -10.31 -19.68 -7.09
N LYS A 266 -10.55 -20.26 -8.26
CA LYS A 266 -10.16 -19.72 -9.58
C LYS A 266 -8.67 -19.59 -9.86
N LEU A 267 -7.80 -19.71 -8.87
CA LEU A 267 -6.36 -19.74 -9.08
C LEU A 267 -5.93 -21.18 -9.44
N PRO A 268 -5.14 -21.39 -10.50
CA PRO A 268 -4.62 -22.72 -10.80
C PRO A 268 -3.74 -23.24 -9.65
N PRO A 269 -3.62 -24.57 -9.48
CA PRO A 269 -2.74 -25.15 -8.48
C PRO A 269 -1.33 -24.56 -8.57
N LYS A 270 -0.74 -24.19 -7.43
CA LYS A 270 0.57 -23.52 -7.35
C LYS A 270 0.64 -22.16 -8.06
N GLY A 271 -0.49 -21.60 -8.46
CA GLY A 271 -0.57 -20.31 -9.11
C GLY A 271 -0.11 -19.17 -8.19
N TRP A 272 0.39 -18.14 -8.82
CA TRP A 272 0.79 -16.89 -8.17
C TRP A 272 0.47 -15.71 -9.08
N LYS A 273 -0.22 -14.69 -8.54
CA LYS A 273 -0.48 -13.40 -9.19
C LYS A 273 -0.01 -12.27 -8.29
N LEU A 274 0.63 -11.28 -8.85
CA LEU A 274 1.04 -10.09 -8.12
C LEU A 274 0.73 -8.86 -8.94
N ILE A 275 0.19 -7.83 -8.27
CA ILE A 275 -0.06 -6.52 -8.84
C ILE A 275 0.29 -5.41 -7.85
N ASP A 276 0.96 -4.40 -8.35
CA ASP A 276 1.25 -3.16 -7.63
C ASP A 276 0.31 -2.07 -8.09
N LEU A 277 -0.35 -1.44 -7.13
CA LEU A 277 -1.22 -0.31 -7.34
C LEU A 277 -0.57 0.96 -6.81
N PHE A 278 -0.41 1.93 -7.70
CA PHE A 278 0.10 3.24 -7.33
C PHE A 278 -0.81 3.92 -6.29
N PRO A 279 -0.29 4.55 -5.23
CA PRO A 279 1.14 4.72 -4.98
C PRO A 279 1.74 3.70 -3.97
N CYS A 280 0.91 2.96 -3.22
CA CYS A 280 1.38 2.34 -1.97
C CYS A 280 0.73 0.99 -1.66
N ILE A 281 0.34 0.20 -2.66
CA ILE A 281 -0.43 -1.03 -2.41
C ILE A 281 0.09 -2.15 -3.31
N THR A 282 0.30 -3.34 -2.73
CA THR A 282 0.58 -4.57 -3.48
C THR A 282 -0.43 -5.65 -3.12
N PHE A 283 -1.02 -6.29 -4.12
CA PHE A 283 -1.79 -7.51 -4.00
C PHE A 283 -0.93 -8.69 -4.41
N ASN A 284 -0.75 -9.64 -3.52
CA ASN A 284 0.06 -10.83 -3.74
C ASN A 284 -0.73 -12.08 -3.39
N LEU A 285 -1.37 -12.66 -4.41
CA LEU A 285 -2.11 -13.91 -4.28
C LEU A 285 -1.20 -15.07 -4.67
N ARG A 286 -0.86 -15.91 -3.71
CA ARG A 286 0.10 -16.99 -3.92
C ARG A 286 -0.43 -18.30 -3.35
N THR A 287 -0.84 -19.19 -4.23
CA THR A 287 -1.37 -20.52 -3.90
C THR A 287 -2.56 -20.50 -2.92
N SER A 288 -2.31 -20.54 -1.63
CA SER A 288 -3.30 -20.69 -0.56
C SER A 288 -3.65 -19.40 0.17
N VAL A 289 -2.99 -18.29 -0.15
CA VAL A 289 -3.03 -17.06 0.67
C VAL A 289 -3.03 -15.81 -0.20
N LEU A 290 -3.89 -14.86 0.15
CA LEU A 290 -3.81 -13.50 -0.35
C LEU A 290 -3.11 -12.62 0.70
N ARG A 291 -2.04 -11.97 0.29
CA ARG A 291 -1.35 -10.93 1.07
C ARG A 291 -1.59 -9.57 0.44
N ILE A 292 -1.93 -8.61 1.26
CA ILE A 292 -1.97 -7.20 0.88
C ILE A 292 -0.89 -6.46 1.67
N ASP A 293 -0.06 -5.73 0.94
CA ASP A 293 0.92 -4.81 1.52
C ASP A 293 0.42 -3.39 1.30
N SER A 294 0.39 -2.59 2.36
CA SER A 294 0.11 -1.16 2.29
C SER A 294 1.28 -0.39 2.89
N TYR A 295 1.75 0.64 2.19
CA TYR A 295 2.87 1.46 2.65
C TYR A 295 2.35 2.78 3.18
N ILE A 296 2.65 3.09 4.44
CA ILE A 296 2.25 4.34 5.08
C ILE A 296 3.53 5.16 5.34
N PRO A 297 3.90 6.05 4.42
CA PRO A 297 5.06 6.92 4.61
C PRO A 297 4.80 7.90 5.75
N LEU A 298 5.74 7.98 6.69
CA LEU A 298 5.71 8.90 7.82
C LEU A 298 6.67 10.08 7.63
N ALA A 299 7.75 9.83 6.91
CA ALA A 299 8.80 10.78 6.57
C ALA A 299 9.50 10.28 5.29
N PRO A 300 10.38 11.08 4.66
CA PRO A 300 11.13 10.62 3.50
C PRO A 300 11.90 9.32 3.74
N ASP A 301 12.36 9.13 4.96
CA ASP A 301 13.21 8.01 5.40
C ASP A 301 12.52 7.04 6.36
N ARG A 302 11.20 7.14 6.54
CA ARG A 302 10.45 6.29 7.47
C ARG A 302 9.09 5.89 6.90
N VAL A 303 8.81 4.59 6.94
CA VAL A 303 7.56 4.01 6.47
C VAL A 303 7.06 2.93 7.42
N ILE A 304 5.75 2.84 7.57
CA ILE A 304 5.08 1.66 8.14
C ILE A 304 4.64 0.79 6.98
N LEU A 305 5.06 -0.44 6.99
CA LEU A 305 4.60 -1.47 6.06
C LEU A 305 3.56 -2.31 6.78
N GLU A 306 2.31 -2.23 6.33
CA GLU A 306 1.22 -3.04 6.85
C GLU A 306 1.01 -4.27 5.98
N PHE A 307 0.86 -5.40 6.63
CA PHE A 307 0.54 -6.67 6.00
C PHE A 307 -0.81 -7.17 6.46
N ARG A 308 -1.69 -7.45 5.52
CA ARG A 308 -2.93 -8.17 5.74
C ARG A 308 -2.87 -9.51 5.04
N ILE A 309 -3.09 -10.56 5.80
CA ILE A 309 -3.22 -11.93 5.30
C ILE A 309 -4.69 -12.28 5.31
N LEU A 310 -5.20 -12.65 4.14
CA LEU A 310 -6.60 -12.98 3.97
C LEU A 310 -6.76 -14.46 3.60
N GLY A 311 -7.89 -15.01 4.02
CA GLY A 311 -8.43 -16.32 3.65
C GLY A 311 -9.89 -16.19 3.23
N LEU A 312 -10.55 -17.30 3.07
CA LEU A 312 -11.95 -17.36 2.67
C LEU A 312 -12.85 -17.38 3.92
N LYS A 313 -13.96 -16.67 3.88
CA LYS A 313 -14.92 -16.68 4.99
C LYS A 313 -15.56 -18.07 5.20
N SER A 314 -15.57 -18.91 4.19
CA SER A 314 -16.04 -20.29 4.23
C SER A 314 -15.05 -21.27 4.86
N ASP A 315 -13.81 -20.87 5.09
CA ASP A 315 -12.79 -21.73 5.69
C ASP A 315 -13.17 -22.15 7.11
N THR A 316 -12.92 -23.42 7.44
CA THR A 316 -12.96 -23.87 8.84
C THR A 316 -11.81 -23.23 9.63
N VAL A 317 -11.89 -23.31 10.96
CA VAL A 317 -10.80 -22.79 11.85
C VAL A 317 -9.46 -23.47 11.51
N GLU A 318 -9.47 -24.77 11.22
CA GLU A 318 -8.29 -25.55 10.87
C GLU A 318 -7.68 -25.07 9.54
N ILE A 319 -8.52 -24.83 8.53
CA ILE A 319 -8.10 -24.32 7.23
C ILE A 319 -7.54 -22.89 7.38
N SER A 320 -8.23 -22.03 8.11
CA SER A 320 -7.74 -20.65 8.38
C SER A 320 -6.36 -20.67 9.05
N ARG A 321 -6.17 -21.48 10.08
CA ARG A 321 -4.86 -21.67 10.75
C ARG A 321 -3.79 -22.20 9.80
N GLN A 322 -4.17 -23.07 8.87
CA GLN A 322 -3.22 -23.57 7.88
C GLN A 322 -2.82 -22.48 6.88
N ARG A 323 -3.75 -21.60 6.46
CA ARG A 323 -3.41 -20.41 5.64
C ARG A 323 -2.49 -19.45 6.36
N GLU A 324 -2.76 -19.16 7.64
CA GLU A 324 -1.88 -18.34 8.48
C GLU A 324 -0.47 -18.92 8.56
N LYS A 325 -0.36 -20.25 8.76
CA LYS A 325 0.92 -20.94 8.78
C LYS A 325 1.63 -20.86 7.43
N ASP A 326 0.92 -21.05 6.33
CA ASP A 326 1.47 -20.93 4.97
C ASP A 326 2.00 -19.50 4.72
N ALA A 327 1.27 -18.48 5.17
CA ALA A 327 1.73 -17.09 5.12
C ALA A 327 2.97 -16.87 5.98
N ALA A 328 2.96 -17.34 7.23
CA ALA A 328 4.05 -17.15 8.18
C ALA A 328 5.37 -17.77 7.69
N VAL A 329 5.31 -18.91 7.03
CA VAL A 329 6.51 -19.60 6.49
C VAL A 329 7.27 -18.74 5.47
N ILE A 330 6.57 -17.86 4.74
CA ILE A 330 7.20 -17.05 3.69
C ILE A 330 7.36 -15.59 4.11
N TRP A 331 6.30 -14.99 4.65
CA TRP A 331 6.15 -13.54 4.77
C TRP A 331 6.12 -13.02 6.20
N SER A 332 6.35 -13.86 7.21
CA SER A 332 6.59 -13.35 8.55
C SER A 332 8.01 -12.74 8.67
N PRO A 333 8.27 -11.95 9.71
CA PRO A 333 9.62 -11.45 10.02
C PRO A 333 10.68 -12.55 10.15
N PHE A 334 10.24 -13.78 10.41
CA PHE A 334 11.08 -14.99 10.51
C PHE A 334 10.82 -15.97 9.35
N GLY A 335 10.08 -15.54 8.34
CA GLY A 335 9.79 -16.31 7.14
C GLY A 335 10.98 -16.38 6.19
N ARG A 336 10.79 -17.08 5.07
CA ARG A 336 11.88 -17.39 4.14
C ARG A 336 12.40 -16.20 3.34
N ASN A 337 11.51 -15.26 2.98
CA ASN A 337 11.82 -14.22 2.01
C ASN A 337 11.75 -12.82 2.61
N LEU A 338 10.66 -12.46 3.28
CA LEU A 338 10.37 -11.07 3.62
C LEU A 338 11.47 -10.38 4.44
N HIS A 339 12.12 -11.08 5.38
CA HIS A 339 13.18 -10.49 6.19
C HIS A 339 14.38 -10.03 5.36
N GLU A 340 14.67 -10.71 4.24
CA GLU A 340 15.77 -10.35 3.33
C GLU A 340 15.42 -9.07 2.57
N ASP A 341 14.16 -8.93 2.11
CA ASP A 341 13.63 -7.73 1.46
C ASP A 341 13.66 -6.52 2.40
N LEU A 342 13.19 -6.71 3.64
CA LEU A 342 13.19 -5.66 4.66
C LEU A 342 14.61 -5.19 5.01
N LEU A 343 15.57 -6.12 5.05
CA LEU A 343 16.97 -5.79 5.30
C LEU A 343 17.57 -4.98 4.13
N ALA A 344 17.33 -5.42 2.89
CA ALA A 344 17.80 -4.74 1.69
C ALA A 344 17.22 -3.33 1.58
N SER A 345 15.89 -3.20 1.73
CA SER A 345 15.21 -1.90 1.67
C SER A 345 15.66 -0.94 2.78
N SER A 346 15.89 -1.45 4.01
CA SER A 346 16.44 -0.65 5.10
C SER A 346 17.87 -0.17 4.80
N GLY A 347 18.70 -1.04 4.21
CA GLY A 347 20.05 -0.68 3.76
C GLY A 347 20.05 0.42 2.70
N GLN A 348 19.13 0.34 1.74
CA GLN A 348 18.92 1.40 0.75
C GLN A 348 18.51 2.72 1.42
N GLY A 349 17.54 2.68 2.34
CA GLY A 349 17.08 3.87 3.06
C GLY A 349 18.20 4.57 3.82
N ILE A 350 19.01 3.81 4.56
CA ILE A 350 20.18 4.33 5.28
C ILE A 350 21.18 4.98 4.30
N ALA A 351 21.45 4.34 3.18
CA ALA A 351 22.36 4.86 2.17
C ALA A 351 21.84 6.16 1.54
N MET A 352 20.54 6.23 1.22
CA MET A 352 19.90 7.43 0.67
C MET A 352 19.93 8.59 1.66
N ALA A 353 19.60 8.35 2.93
CA ALA A 353 19.59 9.36 3.98
C ALA A 353 21.01 9.89 4.32
N SER A 354 22.06 9.13 4.05
CA SER A 354 23.45 9.51 4.36
C SER A 354 24.14 10.38 3.30
N GLY A 355 23.41 10.89 2.31
CA GLY A 355 23.93 11.80 1.30
C GLY A 355 24.47 11.11 0.07
N SER A 356 23.62 10.40 -0.63
CA SER A 356 23.91 9.69 -1.88
C SER A 356 23.84 10.55 -3.14
N GLU A 357 24.11 11.86 -3.02
CA GLU A 357 24.09 12.85 -4.11
C GLU A 357 24.90 12.44 -5.35
N ALA A 358 25.70 11.43 -5.21
CA ALA A 358 26.63 10.95 -6.22
C ALA A 358 26.13 9.77 -7.02
N MET A 359 24.93 9.25 -6.76
CA MET A 359 24.38 8.05 -7.44
C MET A 359 23.12 8.37 -8.23
N HIS A 360 22.75 7.38 -9.03
CA HIS A 360 21.43 7.30 -9.63
C HIS A 360 20.83 5.94 -9.31
N VAL A 361 19.53 5.92 -9.05
CA VAL A 361 18.77 4.68 -8.91
C VAL A 361 18.37 4.23 -10.30
N LEU A 362 18.92 3.11 -10.75
CA LEU A 362 18.69 2.61 -12.09
C LEU A 362 17.46 1.70 -12.15
N GLN A 363 16.69 1.82 -13.21
CA GLN A 363 15.53 0.99 -13.55
C GLN A 363 15.55 0.70 -15.06
N ALA A 364 16.68 0.18 -15.53
CA ALA A 364 17.05 0.17 -16.94
C ALA A 364 16.96 -1.21 -17.59
N ARG A 365 16.46 -2.22 -16.89
CA ARG A 365 16.30 -3.56 -17.47
C ARG A 365 15.04 -3.59 -18.34
N GLU A 366 15.19 -3.97 -19.60
CA GLU A 366 14.15 -4.07 -20.62
C GLU A 366 14.10 -5.46 -21.24
N GLU A 367 14.05 -6.47 -20.41
CA GLU A 367 14.05 -7.86 -20.85
C GLU A 367 12.62 -8.33 -21.08
N GLU A 368 12.20 -8.43 -22.33
CA GLU A 368 10.90 -8.96 -22.69
C GLU A 368 10.71 -10.39 -22.15
N LEU A 369 9.52 -10.66 -21.61
CA LEU A 369 9.09 -11.98 -21.15
C LEU A 369 9.98 -12.59 -20.05
N THR A 370 10.70 -11.78 -19.29
CA THR A 370 11.47 -12.24 -18.14
C THR A 370 10.98 -11.64 -16.83
N ILE A 371 11.36 -12.26 -15.73
CA ILE A 371 11.05 -11.75 -14.39
C ILE A 371 11.95 -10.60 -13.97
N HIS A 372 12.89 -10.21 -14.81
CA HIS A 372 13.90 -9.21 -14.51
C HIS A 372 13.65 -7.87 -15.21
N ASP A 373 12.52 -7.72 -15.88
CA ASP A 373 12.11 -6.45 -16.44
C ASP A 373 11.70 -5.47 -15.35
N GLU A 374 12.09 -4.22 -15.48
CA GLU A 374 11.82 -3.12 -14.54
C GLU A 374 10.75 -2.15 -15.08
N VAL A 375 9.90 -2.59 -16.00
CA VAL A 375 8.84 -1.75 -16.56
C VAL A 375 7.88 -1.23 -15.51
N GLY A 376 7.58 -2.01 -14.47
CA GLY A 376 6.73 -1.59 -13.35
C GLY A 376 7.30 -0.38 -12.62
N MET A 377 8.60 -0.40 -12.33
CA MET A 377 9.31 0.70 -11.69
C MET A 377 9.32 1.95 -12.59
N ARG A 378 9.65 1.81 -13.87
CA ARG A 378 9.62 2.92 -14.84
C ARG A 378 8.24 3.54 -14.95
N HIS A 379 7.22 2.70 -15.00
CA HIS A 379 5.83 3.14 -15.10
C HIS A 379 5.36 3.87 -13.84
N TYR A 380 5.72 3.37 -12.66
CA TYR A 380 5.48 4.03 -11.39
C TYR A 380 6.11 5.43 -11.35
N LEU A 381 7.40 5.55 -11.70
CA LEU A 381 8.08 6.85 -11.66
C LEU A 381 7.63 7.80 -12.78
N ALA A 382 7.13 7.29 -13.87
CA ALA A 382 6.46 8.12 -14.89
C ALA A 382 5.18 8.75 -14.32
N GLU A 383 4.34 7.98 -13.62
CA GLU A 383 3.14 8.51 -12.98
C GLU A 383 3.48 9.45 -11.82
N TRP A 384 4.49 9.13 -11.01
CA TRP A 384 5.01 10.05 -9.99
C TRP A 384 5.43 11.38 -10.62
N SER A 385 6.22 11.33 -11.69
CA SER A 385 6.70 12.53 -12.40
C SER A 385 5.55 13.38 -12.94
N ARG A 386 4.55 12.74 -13.53
CA ARG A 386 3.36 13.40 -14.04
C ARG A 386 2.59 14.13 -12.94
N ARG A 387 2.37 13.49 -11.81
CA ARG A 387 1.64 14.08 -10.67
C ARG A 387 2.43 15.17 -9.98
N MET A 388 3.72 14.97 -9.80
CA MET A 388 4.60 15.95 -9.17
C MET A 388 4.85 17.16 -10.09
N GLY A 389 4.67 17.02 -11.42
CA GLY A 389 4.98 18.06 -12.41
C GLY A 389 6.48 18.26 -12.59
N ARG A 390 7.28 17.22 -12.34
CA ARG A 390 8.75 17.24 -12.45
C ARG A 390 9.30 15.84 -12.77
N SER A 391 10.46 15.77 -13.43
CA SER A 391 11.07 14.48 -13.75
C SER A 391 11.70 13.85 -12.51
N ALA A 392 11.49 12.54 -12.30
CA ALA A 392 12.15 11.78 -11.26
C ALA A 392 13.69 11.74 -11.42
N SER A 393 14.21 11.87 -12.64
CA SER A 393 15.65 11.92 -12.93
C SER A 393 16.28 13.31 -12.76
N SER A 394 15.48 14.35 -12.53
CA SER A 394 15.94 15.74 -12.32
C SER A 394 14.88 16.53 -11.53
N PRO A 395 14.50 16.09 -10.32
CA PRO A 395 13.33 16.61 -9.60
C PRO A 395 13.50 18.03 -9.06
N LEU A 396 14.73 18.47 -8.83
CA LEU A 396 15.03 19.81 -8.35
C LEU A 396 15.21 20.85 -9.46
N ALA A 397 15.26 20.42 -10.73
CA ALA A 397 15.21 21.34 -11.84
C ALA A 397 13.84 22.02 -11.85
N VAL A 398 13.81 23.31 -11.52
CA VAL A 398 12.60 24.12 -11.63
C VAL A 398 12.18 24.09 -13.10
N LEU A 399 11.05 23.47 -13.38
CA LEU A 399 10.40 23.65 -14.67
C LEU A 399 10.01 25.13 -14.75
N LEU A 400 10.83 25.95 -15.38
CA LEU A 400 10.44 27.29 -15.77
C LEU A 400 9.10 27.16 -16.49
N ALA A 401 8.11 27.89 -16.02
CA ALA A 401 6.74 27.83 -16.50
C ALA A 401 6.71 27.89 -18.04
N GLY A 402 6.38 26.78 -18.70
CA GLY A 402 6.28 26.69 -20.15
C GLY A 402 6.93 25.48 -20.82
N ALA A 403 7.75 24.70 -20.15
CA ALA A 403 8.31 23.47 -20.73
C ALA A 403 7.31 22.32 -20.63
N ARG A 404 6.72 21.92 -21.75
CA ARG A 404 5.98 20.64 -21.85
C ARG A 404 6.97 19.50 -21.60
N VAL A 405 6.63 18.61 -20.71
CA VAL A 405 7.34 17.33 -20.54
C VAL A 405 7.14 16.55 -21.84
N ALA A 406 8.21 16.31 -22.56
CA ALA A 406 8.23 15.49 -23.78
C ALA A 406 8.32 14.01 -23.39
#